data_c3dae2811d3d5bfb6541f5f7cb1f91ed
#
_entry.id   c3dae2811d3d5bfb6541f5f7cb1f91ed
#
_cell.length_a   1.000
_cell.length_b   1.000
_cell.length_c   1.000
_cell.angle_alpha   90.00
_cell.angle_beta   90.00
_cell.angle_gamma   90.00
#
_symmetry.space_group_name_H-M   'P 1'
#
loop_
_entity.id
_entity.type
_entity.pdbx_description
1 polymer ?
#
loop_
_entity_poly.entity_id
_entity_poly.type
_entity_poly.pdbx_seq_one_letter_code
_entity_poly.pdbx_strand_id
1 'polypeptide(L)'
;IINKFRGDKTILDPGVVMLEEKTHIPVVGVAPYLHIEVEDEDSLTERFTRKEEIGLIDLAVIRLPRISNFTDFNPFERIEGVSLRYVSSVSELKNPDMILLPGTKNTMEDLLWMRQNGLEAAVLKAAAAGKVIFGVCGGFQMLGDTLSDPLRVEAGGTIKGMGLLPMDTV
;
A
#
# COMPACT_ATOMS: atom_id res chain seq x y z
N ILE A 1 26.38 6.70 -14.94
CA ILE A 1 25.12 6.86 -15.71
C ILE A 1 24.46 8.16 -15.29
N ILE A 2 24.01 8.97 -16.27
CA ILE A 2 23.15 10.13 -16.03
C ILE A 2 21.70 9.65 -16.19
N ASN A 3 20.89 9.81 -15.15
CA ASN A 3 19.52 9.30 -15.13
C ASN A 3 18.49 10.44 -15.17
N LYS A 4 17.28 10.14 -15.65
CA LYS A 4 16.14 11.07 -15.73
C LYS A 4 16.46 12.34 -16.53
N PHE A 5 17.28 12.23 -17.58
CA PHE A 5 17.65 13.37 -18.40
C PHE A 5 16.43 13.90 -19.18
N ARG A 6 16.25 15.22 -19.13
CA ARG A 6 15.17 15.92 -19.85
C ARG A 6 15.77 16.91 -20.83
N GLY A 7 15.32 16.85 -22.07
CA GLY A 7 15.75 17.73 -23.13
C GLY A 7 16.52 17.02 -24.24
N ASP A 8 17.21 17.80 -25.07
CA ASP A 8 17.99 17.29 -26.18
C ASP A 8 19.37 16.81 -25.68
N LYS A 9 19.66 15.53 -25.95
CA LYS A 9 20.91 14.89 -25.54
C LYS A 9 22.14 15.58 -26.13
N THR A 10 22.05 16.13 -27.36
CA THR A 10 23.18 16.79 -28.01
C THR A 10 23.68 18.03 -27.25
N ILE A 11 22.80 18.70 -26.51
CA ILE A 11 23.16 19.83 -25.65
C ILE A 11 23.94 19.35 -24.40
N LEU A 12 23.71 18.11 -23.97
CA LEU A 12 24.41 17.53 -22.83
C LEU A 12 25.81 17.02 -23.17
N ASP A 13 26.08 16.63 -24.42
CA ASP A 13 27.32 15.97 -24.83
C ASP A 13 28.59 16.72 -24.40
N PRO A 14 28.71 18.07 -24.54
CA PRO A 14 29.85 18.80 -24.01
C PRO A 14 29.99 18.73 -22.50
N GLY A 15 28.87 18.68 -21.78
CA GLY A 15 28.83 18.53 -20.32
C GLY A 15 29.31 17.14 -19.87
N VAL A 16 29.01 16.11 -20.63
CA VAL A 16 29.49 14.73 -20.39
C VAL A 16 31.02 14.69 -20.47
N VAL A 17 31.58 15.26 -21.55
CA VAL A 17 33.04 15.34 -21.74
C VAL A 17 33.71 16.07 -20.59
N MET A 18 33.19 17.24 -20.20
CA MET A 18 33.71 18.01 -19.07
C MET A 18 33.63 17.22 -17.72
N LEU A 19 32.56 16.45 -17.52
CA LEU A 19 32.39 15.64 -16.33
C LEU A 19 33.43 14.51 -16.28
N GLU A 20 33.62 13.81 -17.37
CA GLU A 20 34.64 12.74 -17.50
C GLU A 20 36.08 13.27 -17.30
N GLU A 21 36.39 14.41 -17.89
CA GLU A 21 37.71 15.05 -17.70
C GLU A 21 37.97 15.44 -16.24
N LYS A 22 36.96 15.96 -15.56
CA LYS A 22 37.12 16.41 -14.16
C LYS A 22 37.10 15.27 -13.15
N THR A 23 36.33 14.22 -13.40
CA THR A 23 36.14 13.13 -12.45
C THR A 23 36.98 11.91 -12.73
N HIS A 24 37.51 11.78 -13.94
CA HIS A 24 38.16 10.58 -14.47
C HIS A 24 37.29 9.33 -14.41
N ILE A 25 35.96 9.52 -14.41
CA ILE A 25 34.96 8.44 -14.38
C ILE A 25 34.17 8.48 -15.67
N PRO A 26 34.11 7.38 -16.46
CA PRO A 26 33.39 7.37 -17.71
C PRO A 26 31.87 7.42 -17.51
N VAL A 27 31.16 8.19 -18.32
CA VAL A 27 29.71 8.20 -18.38
C VAL A 27 29.25 7.12 -19.36
N VAL A 28 28.95 5.94 -18.86
CA VAL A 28 28.59 4.77 -19.67
C VAL A 28 27.17 4.83 -20.27
N GLY A 29 26.38 5.84 -19.93
CA GLY A 29 25.07 6.03 -20.53
C GLY A 29 24.33 7.25 -19.99
N VAL A 30 23.38 7.73 -20.79
CA VAL A 30 22.42 8.76 -20.43
C VAL A 30 21.03 8.17 -20.64
N ALA A 31 20.28 7.93 -19.55
CA ALA A 31 18.91 7.47 -19.60
C ALA A 31 17.97 8.69 -19.68
N PRO A 32 17.16 8.81 -20.74
CA PRO A 32 16.17 9.88 -20.81
C PRO A 32 15.11 9.71 -19.73
N TYR A 33 14.42 10.80 -19.44
CA TYR A 33 13.21 10.74 -18.61
C TYR A 33 12.12 10.00 -19.41
N LEU A 34 11.76 8.84 -18.93
CA LEU A 34 10.70 8.02 -19.50
C LEU A 34 9.44 8.19 -18.66
N HIS A 35 8.32 8.47 -19.31
CA HIS A 35 7.00 8.39 -18.69
C HIS A 35 6.56 6.92 -18.65
N ILE A 36 7.22 6.15 -17.81
CA ILE A 36 6.86 4.78 -17.53
C ILE A 36 6.31 4.72 -16.10
N GLU A 37 5.22 4.03 -15.93
CA GLU A 37 4.71 3.69 -14.61
C GLU A 37 5.60 2.56 -14.07
N VAL A 38 6.59 2.93 -13.29
CA VAL A 38 7.36 1.99 -12.47
C VAL A 38 6.65 1.90 -11.13
N GLU A 39 6.42 0.70 -10.64
CA GLU A 39 5.91 0.50 -9.29
C GLU A 39 6.84 1.19 -8.29
N ASP A 40 6.28 2.12 -7.53
CA ASP A 40 7.03 2.88 -6.53
C ASP A 40 7.31 2.00 -5.32
N GLU A 41 8.53 1.55 -5.16
CA GLU A 41 8.96 0.80 -3.98
C GLU A 41 9.04 1.71 -2.74
N ASP A 42 9.21 3.02 -2.90
CA ASP A 42 9.53 3.97 -1.81
C ASP A 42 8.61 5.21 -1.68
N SER A 43 7.69 5.49 -2.60
CA SER A 43 6.90 6.74 -2.53
C SER A 43 5.51 6.57 -1.88
N LEU A 44 5.52 6.05 -0.66
CA LEU A 44 4.32 5.88 0.17
C LEU A 44 3.58 7.21 0.47
N THR A 45 4.31 8.33 0.49
CA THR A 45 3.79 9.57 1.08
C THR A 45 2.82 10.31 0.17
N GLU A 46 3.04 10.36 -1.13
CA GLU A 46 2.20 11.13 -2.07
C GLU A 46 0.87 10.44 -2.36
N ARG A 47 0.85 9.10 -2.44
CA ARG A 47 -0.38 8.32 -2.68
C ARG A 47 -1.36 8.38 -1.52
N PHE A 48 -0.84 8.43 -0.29
CA PHE A 48 -1.69 8.47 0.91
C PHE A 48 -2.33 9.84 1.17
N THR A 49 -1.88 10.89 0.48
CA THR A 49 -2.39 12.26 0.63
C THR A 49 -3.32 12.70 -0.50
N ARG A 50 -3.45 11.89 -1.55
CA ARG A 50 -4.31 12.22 -2.69
C ARG A 50 -5.78 12.20 -2.25
N LYS A 51 -6.40 13.37 -2.23
CA LYS A 51 -7.87 13.51 -2.13
C LYS A 51 -8.45 13.32 -3.53
N GLU A 52 -8.79 12.10 -3.86
CA GLU A 52 -9.51 11.83 -5.10
C GLU A 52 -11.01 12.07 -4.91
N GLU A 53 -11.67 12.60 -5.95
CA GLU A 53 -13.13 12.58 -6.02
C GLU A 53 -13.60 11.13 -6.02
N ILE A 54 -14.61 10.83 -5.21
CA ILE A 54 -15.15 9.47 -5.11
C ILE A 54 -15.80 9.11 -6.45
N GLY A 55 -15.30 8.05 -7.09
CA GLY A 55 -15.86 7.50 -8.33
C GLY A 55 -17.21 6.80 -8.12
N LEU A 56 -17.66 6.10 -9.15
CA LEU A 56 -18.86 5.26 -9.08
C LEU A 56 -18.72 4.11 -8.10
N ILE A 57 -17.48 3.61 -7.92
CA ILE A 57 -17.12 2.55 -6.97
C ILE A 57 -16.02 3.09 -6.07
N ASP A 58 -16.25 3.04 -4.77
CA ASP A 58 -15.32 3.52 -3.74
C ASP A 58 -14.63 2.35 -3.02
N LEU A 59 -13.33 2.22 -3.22
CA LEU A 59 -12.49 1.21 -2.57
C LEU A 59 -11.67 1.87 -1.47
N ALA A 60 -11.82 1.39 -0.23
CA ALA A 60 -11.06 1.86 0.91
C ALA A 60 -10.04 0.82 1.35
N VAL A 61 -8.75 1.12 1.21
CA VAL A 61 -7.64 0.32 1.74
C VAL A 61 -7.34 0.79 3.15
N ILE A 62 -7.35 -0.12 4.12
CA ILE A 62 -6.92 0.21 5.48
C ILE A 62 -5.40 0.41 5.47
N ARG A 63 -4.98 1.64 5.74
CA ARG A 63 -3.56 1.98 5.87
C ARG A 63 -3.02 1.50 7.21
N LEU A 64 -2.57 0.25 7.23
CA LEU A 64 -1.93 -0.33 8.40
C LEU A 64 -0.59 0.34 8.70
N PRO A 65 -0.16 0.46 9.97
CA PRO A 65 1.14 1.05 10.32
C PRO A 65 2.35 0.36 9.68
N ARG A 66 2.24 -0.96 9.46
CA ARG A 66 3.30 -1.78 8.86
C ARG A 66 2.86 -2.38 7.53
N ILE A 67 2.03 -1.64 6.79
CA ILE A 67 1.54 -2.07 5.47
C ILE A 67 2.70 -2.57 4.60
N SER A 68 2.50 -3.68 3.93
CA SER A 68 3.41 -4.23 2.93
C SER A 68 2.68 -4.47 1.62
N ASN A 69 3.44 -4.47 0.52
CA ASN A 69 2.91 -4.74 -0.82
C ASN A 69 1.69 -3.86 -1.18
N PHE A 70 1.74 -2.58 -0.79
CA PHE A 70 0.66 -1.63 -1.11
C PHE A 70 0.42 -1.49 -2.62
N THR A 71 1.40 -1.87 -3.45
CA THR A 71 1.30 -1.91 -4.91
C THR A 71 0.33 -2.95 -5.43
N ASP A 72 -0.09 -3.93 -4.61
CA ASP A 72 -1.09 -4.95 -4.98
C ASP A 72 -2.43 -4.34 -5.41
N PHE A 73 -2.72 -3.11 -4.97
CA PHE A 73 -3.96 -2.40 -5.28
C PHE A 73 -3.83 -1.42 -6.45
N ASN A 74 -2.63 -1.21 -7.02
CA ASN A 74 -2.40 -0.31 -8.15
C ASN A 74 -3.29 -0.61 -9.37
N PRO A 75 -3.64 -1.86 -9.70
CA PRO A 75 -4.53 -2.14 -10.81
C PRO A 75 -5.90 -1.44 -10.70
N PHE A 76 -6.40 -1.23 -9.49
CA PHE A 76 -7.69 -0.56 -9.29
C PHE A 76 -7.65 0.93 -9.63
N GLU A 77 -6.49 1.61 -9.46
CA GLU A 77 -6.32 3.03 -9.81
C GLU A 77 -6.46 3.29 -11.31
N ARG A 78 -6.34 2.24 -12.14
CA ARG A 78 -6.40 2.32 -13.60
C ARG A 78 -7.79 2.08 -14.16
N ILE A 79 -8.75 1.72 -13.32
CA ILE A 79 -10.11 1.42 -13.73
C ILE A 79 -10.94 2.69 -13.69
N GLU A 80 -11.47 3.11 -14.85
CA GLU A 80 -12.34 4.27 -14.95
C GLU A 80 -13.58 4.12 -14.05
N GLY A 81 -13.89 5.15 -13.29
CA GLY A 81 -15.01 5.16 -12.35
C GLY A 81 -14.73 4.47 -11.01
N VAL A 82 -13.56 3.90 -10.80
CA VAL A 82 -13.12 3.34 -9.51
C VAL A 82 -12.23 4.35 -8.79
N SER A 83 -12.55 4.65 -7.54
CA SER A 83 -11.67 5.40 -6.64
C SER A 83 -11.02 4.45 -5.65
N LEU A 84 -9.71 4.57 -5.48
CA LEU A 84 -8.94 3.86 -4.48
C LEU A 84 -8.37 4.85 -3.49
N ARG A 85 -8.69 4.71 -2.21
CA ARG A 85 -8.20 5.60 -1.16
C ARG A 85 -7.69 4.83 0.05
N TYR A 86 -6.62 5.33 0.62
CA TYR A 86 -6.02 4.77 1.83
C TYR A 86 -6.57 5.52 3.06
N VAL A 87 -7.03 4.77 4.05
CA VAL A 87 -7.69 5.30 5.24
C VAL A 87 -7.04 4.78 6.51
N SER A 88 -6.82 5.65 7.48
CA SER A 88 -6.18 5.34 8.77
C SER A 88 -7.08 5.62 9.98
N SER A 89 -8.29 6.12 9.74
CA SER A 89 -9.26 6.43 10.79
C SER A 89 -10.69 6.08 10.38
N VAL A 90 -11.56 5.90 11.36
CA VAL A 90 -13.00 5.65 11.13
C VAL A 90 -13.66 6.80 10.38
N SER A 91 -13.25 8.03 10.64
CA SER A 91 -13.79 9.22 9.95
C SER A 91 -13.44 9.26 8.47
N GLU A 92 -12.26 8.75 8.09
CA GLU A 92 -11.83 8.63 6.70
C GLU A 92 -12.50 7.47 6.00
N LEU A 93 -12.86 6.39 6.71
CA LEU A 93 -13.45 5.20 6.13
C LEU A 93 -14.78 5.51 5.41
N LYS A 94 -15.61 6.38 5.99
CA LYS A 94 -16.92 6.75 5.43
C LYS A 94 -17.80 5.51 5.15
N ASN A 95 -18.32 5.38 3.90
CA ASN A 95 -19.18 4.28 3.47
C ASN A 95 -18.71 3.72 2.11
N PRO A 96 -17.57 3.03 2.04
CA PRO A 96 -17.05 2.49 0.80
C PRO A 96 -17.91 1.33 0.28
N ASP A 97 -17.72 0.97 -1.00
CA ASP A 97 -18.33 -0.21 -1.59
C ASP A 97 -17.59 -1.49 -1.23
N MET A 98 -16.26 -1.37 -1.07
CA MET A 98 -15.40 -2.46 -0.62
C MET A 98 -14.33 -1.94 0.33
N ILE A 99 -13.98 -2.75 1.33
CA ILE A 99 -12.86 -2.50 2.23
C ILE A 99 -11.77 -3.53 1.96
N LEU A 100 -10.55 -3.03 1.77
CA LEU A 100 -9.36 -3.81 1.48
C LEU A 100 -8.43 -3.82 2.70
N LEU A 101 -8.12 -5.01 3.21
CA LEU A 101 -7.13 -5.22 4.26
C LEU A 101 -5.83 -5.69 3.60
N PRO A 102 -4.79 -4.87 3.57
CA PRO A 102 -3.54 -5.18 2.89
C PRO A 102 -2.69 -6.19 3.67
N GLY A 103 -1.62 -6.64 3.03
CA GLY A 103 -0.54 -7.32 3.70
C GLY A 103 0.16 -6.42 4.72
N THR A 104 0.75 -7.02 5.73
CA THR A 104 1.50 -6.33 6.77
C THR A 104 2.70 -7.15 7.22
N LYS A 105 3.68 -6.49 7.82
CA LYS A 105 4.87 -7.13 8.40
C LYS A 105 4.68 -7.54 9.86
N ASN A 106 3.57 -7.20 10.49
CA ASN A 106 3.19 -7.68 11.82
C ASN A 106 1.67 -7.70 11.94
N THR A 107 1.10 -8.86 11.66
CA THR A 107 -0.35 -9.07 11.57
C THR A 107 -1.06 -8.81 12.90
N MET A 108 -0.48 -9.31 14.00
CA MET A 108 -1.10 -9.21 15.32
C MET A 108 -1.10 -7.77 15.83
N GLU A 109 0.02 -7.07 15.75
CA GLU A 109 0.10 -5.68 16.22
C GLU A 109 -0.75 -4.73 15.38
N ASP A 110 -0.81 -4.94 14.06
CA ASP A 110 -1.62 -4.10 13.19
C ASP A 110 -3.12 -4.36 13.38
N LEU A 111 -3.54 -5.61 13.68
CA LEU A 111 -4.92 -5.88 14.10
C LEU A 111 -5.25 -5.23 15.45
N LEU A 112 -4.34 -5.29 16.43
CA LEU A 112 -4.52 -4.60 17.71
C LEU A 112 -4.62 -3.08 17.54
N TRP A 113 -3.81 -2.51 16.64
CA TRP A 113 -3.91 -1.10 16.27
C TRP A 113 -5.27 -0.76 15.67
N MET A 114 -5.80 -1.57 14.74
CA MET A 114 -7.14 -1.38 14.18
C MET A 114 -8.22 -1.44 15.26
N ARG A 115 -8.07 -2.34 16.23
CA ARG A 115 -8.97 -2.50 17.39
C ARG A 115 -8.97 -1.28 18.29
N GLN A 116 -7.79 -0.74 18.59
CA GLN A 116 -7.61 0.43 19.45
C GLN A 116 -8.18 1.72 18.85
N ASN A 117 -8.11 1.90 17.54
CA ASN A 117 -8.63 3.10 16.87
C ASN A 117 -10.05 2.96 16.31
N GLY A 118 -10.69 1.81 16.56
CA GLY A 118 -12.08 1.55 16.17
C GLY A 118 -12.27 1.10 14.71
N LEU A 119 -11.22 0.98 13.92
CA LEU A 119 -11.32 0.54 12.53
C LEU A 119 -11.80 -0.91 12.41
N GLU A 120 -11.37 -1.81 13.31
CA GLU A 120 -11.87 -3.19 13.35
C GLU A 120 -13.41 -3.21 13.51
N ALA A 121 -13.93 -2.48 14.47
CA ALA A 121 -15.38 -2.40 14.69
C ALA A 121 -16.13 -1.81 13.48
N ALA A 122 -15.54 -0.84 12.80
CA ALA A 122 -16.10 -0.25 11.59
C ALA A 122 -16.12 -1.25 10.42
N VAL A 123 -15.05 -2.05 10.26
CA VAL A 123 -14.97 -3.12 9.24
C VAL A 123 -16.03 -4.20 9.53
N LEU A 124 -16.13 -4.66 10.78
CA LEU A 124 -17.15 -5.64 11.19
C LEU A 124 -18.57 -5.15 10.96
N LYS A 125 -18.84 -3.86 11.24
CA LYS A 125 -20.12 -3.22 10.94
C LYS A 125 -20.41 -3.19 9.45
N ALA A 126 -19.42 -2.87 8.62
CA ALA A 126 -19.55 -2.87 7.17
C ALA A 126 -19.82 -4.28 6.64
N ALA A 127 -19.11 -5.30 7.13
CA ALA A 127 -19.35 -6.70 6.78
C ALA A 127 -20.77 -7.14 7.14
N ALA A 128 -21.26 -6.82 8.35
CA ALA A 128 -22.62 -7.09 8.77
C ALA A 128 -23.69 -6.37 7.92
N ALA A 129 -23.34 -5.24 7.32
CA ALA A 129 -24.18 -4.51 6.36
C ALA A 129 -24.11 -5.06 4.92
N GLY A 130 -23.37 -6.16 4.69
CA GLY A 130 -23.23 -6.80 3.38
C GLY A 130 -22.18 -6.17 2.47
N LYS A 131 -21.31 -5.29 2.99
CA LYS A 131 -20.19 -4.76 2.22
C LYS A 131 -19.12 -5.84 2.00
N VAL A 132 -18.45 -5.76 0.86
CA VAL A 132 -17.33 -6.67 0.54
C VAL A 132 -16.11 -6.29 1.37
N ILE A 133 -15.58 -7.29 2.09
CA ILE A 133 -14.30 -7.18 2.80
C ILE A 133 -13.32 -8.13 2.12
N PHE A 134 -12.19 -7.61 1.69
CA PHE A 134 -11.17 -8.38 0.98
C PHE A 134 -9.83 -8.25 1.69
N GLY A 135 -9.25 -9.38 2.08
CA GLY A 135 -7.96 -9.43 2.78
C GLY A 135 -6.87 -10.06 1.92
N VAL A 136 -5.67 -9.49 1.98
CA VAL A 136 -4.46 -10.01 1.32
C VAL A 136 -3.42 -10.36 2.37
N CYS A 137 -2.85 -11.57 2.30
CA CYS A 137 -1.78 -12.04 3.20
C CYS A 137 -2.15 -11.79 4.68
N GLY A 138 -1.44 -10.91 5.41
CA GLY A 138 -1.77 -10.55 6.79
C GLY A 138 -3.19 -10.03 6.98
N GLY A 139 -3.68 -9.23 6.02
CA GLY A 139 -5.08 -8.77 6.03
C GLY A 139 -6.08 -9.92 5.91
N PHE A 140 -5.78 -10.95 5.12
CA PHE A 140 -6.60 -12.16 5.05
C PHE A 140 -6.56 -12.93 6.39
N GLN A 141 -5.38 -13.05 7.00
CA GLN A 141 -5.23 -13.71 8.29
C GLN A 141 -6.04 -13.02 9.40
N MET A 142 -6.10 -11.68 9.40
CA MET A 142 -6.91 -10.90 10.35
C MET A 142 -8.40 -11.23 10.31
N LEU A 143 -8.92 -11.71 9.17
CA LEU A 143 -10.33 -12.07 9.02
C LEU A 143 -10.72 -13.37 9.75
N GLY A 144 -9.74 -14.19 10.15
CA GLY A 144 -9.94 -15.47 10.83
C GLY A 144 -10.47 -15.35 12.26
N ASP A 145 -10.60 -16.50 12.92
CA ASP A 145 -11.04 -16.59 14.32
C ASP A 145 -9.90 -16.29 15.28
N THR A 146 -8.70 -16.84 15.04
CA THR A 146 -7.53 -16.63 15.90
C THR A 146 -6.24 -16.42 15.10
N LEU A 147 -5.33 -15.66 15.70
CA LEU A 147 -3.95 -15.45 15.26
C LEU A 147 -3.02 -15.85 16.39
N SER A 148 -2.14 -16.81 16.13
CA SER A 148 -1.19 -17.35 17.11
C SER A 148 0.24 -17.27 16.61
N ASP A 149 1.12 -16.75 17.47
CA ASP A 149 2.56 -16.71 17.22
C ASP A 149 3.33 -17.35 18.38
N PRO A 150 3.31 -18.69 18.49
CA PRO A 150 3.95 -19.42 19.58
C PRO A 150 5.48 -19.28 19.57
N LEU A 151 6.08 -19.02 18.41
CA LEU A 151 7.52 -18.89 18.23
C LEU A 151 8.04 -17.46 18.40
N ARG A 152 7.14 -16.50 18.61
CA ARG A 152 7.47 -15.06 18.73
C ARG A 152 8.23 -14.50 17.53
N VAL A 153 7.75 -14.86 16.34
CA VAL A 153 8.30 -14.34 15.08
C VAL A 153 7.86 -12.88 14.88
N GLU A 154 6.64 -12.55 15.31
CA GLU A 154 6.09 -11.19 15.31
C GLU A 154 5.94 -10.68 16.75
N ALA A 155 4.70 -10.61 17.25
CA ALA A 155 4.38 -10.08 18.58
C ALA A 155 4.39 -11.15 19.69
N GLY A 156 4.26 -12.41 19.30
CA GLY A 156 4.09 -13.55 20.21
C GLY A 156 2.71 -13.65 20.85
N GLY A 157 2.38 -14.85 21.31
CA GLY A 157 1.11 -15.13 21.98
C GLY A 157 -0.04 -15.45 21.00
N THR A 158 -1.27 -15.22 21.45
CA THR A 158 -2.49 -15.50 20.67
C THR A 158 -3.50 -14.38 20.88
N ILE A 159 -4.09 -13.90 19.81
CA ILE A 159 -5.19 -12.93 19.84
C ILE A 159 -6.37 -13.42 19.02
N LYS A 160 -7.55 -12.90 19.30
CA LYS A 160 -8.73 -13.12 18.46
C LYS A 160 -8.60 -12.34 17.16
N GLY A 161 -8.93 -12.97 16.05
CA GLY A 161 -9.14 -12.32 14.77
C GLY A 161 -10.50 -11.60 14.70
N MET A 162 -10.93 -11.26 13.51
CA MET A 162 -12.22 -10.59 13.25
C MET A 162 -13.41 -11.56 13.25
N GLY A 163 -13.17 -12.88 13.12
CA GLY A 163 -14.23 -13.89 13.09
C GLY A 163 -15.13 -13.82 11.86
N LEU A 164 -14.64 -13.30 10.75
CA LEU A 164 -15.36 -13.25 9.47
C LEU A 164 -15.13 -14.50 8.62
N LEU A 165 -14.07 -15.25 8.87
CA LEU A 165 -13.73 -16.51 8.23
C LEU A 165 -13.47 -17.57 9.31
N PRO A 166 -13.98 -18.81 9.13
CA PRO A 166 -13.77 -19.90 10.08
C PRO A 166 -12.37 -20.51 9.90
N MET A 167 -11.33 -19.78 10.33
CA MET A 167 -9.94 -20.22 10.21
C MET A 167 -9.08 -19.69 11.33
N ASP A 168 -8.08 -20.47 11.70
CA ASP A 168 -7.03 -20.10 12.64
C ASP A 168 -5.70 -19.96 11.88
N THR A 169 -4.89 -18.99 12.29
CA THR A 169 -3.55 -18.75 11.75
C THR A 169 -2.51 -19.00 12.83
N VAL A 170 -1.45 -19.74 12.48
CA VAL A 170 -0.29 -20.02 13.34
C VAL A 170 0.99 -19.67 12.61
#